data_1aab87027eba7004e1cd28838ff2123e
#
_entry.id   1aab87027eba7004e1cd28838ff2123e
#
_cell.length_a   1.000
_cell.length_b   1.000
_cell.length_c   1.000
_cell.angle_alpha   90.00
_cell.angle_beta   90.00
_cell.angle_gamma   90.00
#
_symmetry.space_group_name_H-M   'P 1'
#
loop_
_entity.id
_entity.type
_entity.pdbx_description
1 polymer ?
#
loop_
_entity_poly.entity_id
_entity_poly.type
_entity_poly.pdbx_seq_one_letter_code
_entity_poly.pdbx_strand_id
1 'polypeptide(L)' 'MKLIIDRFEGDFAVVELPDGQMIDCPKALLPDNAKEGSILNIVVDEAATNDKLQKVTERMNKLFKD' A
#
# COMPACT_ATOMS: atom_id res chain seq x y z
N MET A 1 -3.49 -2.51 -9.23
CA MET A 1 -2.21 -2.94 -9.83
C MET A 1 -1.75 -4.23 -9.18
N LYS A 2 -1.47 -5.24 -9.96
CA LYS A 2 -0.98 -6.52 -9.43
C LYS A 2 0.53 -6.59 -9.53
N LEU A 3 1.16 -7.06 -8.45
CA LEU A 3 2.60 -7.24 -8.33
C LEU A 3 2.88 -8.69 -8.01
N ILE A 4 4.04 -9.19 -8.44
CA ILE A 4 4.45 -10.55 -8.12
C ILE A 4 5.72 -10.46 -7.28
N ILE A 5 5.75 -11.17 -6.16
CA ILE A 5 6.97 -11.27 -5.35
C ILE A 5 7.89 -12.26 -6.02
N ASP A 6 9.04 -11.77 -6.53
CA ASP A 6 10.03 -12.63 -7.16
C ASP A 6 10.85 -13.36 -6.10
N ARG A 7 11.37 -12.62 -5.14
CA ARG A 7 12.21 -13.17 -4.07
C ARG A 7 12.32 -12.16 -2.92
N PHE A 8 12.90 -12.64 -1.82
CA PHE A 8 13.25 -11.78 -0.69
C PHE A 8 14.77 -11.60 -0.66
N GLU A 9 15.20 -10.38 -0.38
CA GLU A 9 16.60 -10.04 -0.19
C GLU A 9 16.73 -9.17 1.06
N GLY A 10 17.25 -9.75 2.15
CA GLY A 10 17.38 -9.05 3.42
C GLY A 10 16.02 -8.56 3.90
N ASP A 11 15.90 -7.25 4.13
CA ASP A 11 14.67 -6.63 4.61
C ASP A 11 13.75 -6.19 3.48
N PHE A 12 14.03 -6.60 2.24
CA PHE A 12 13.27 -6.20 1.06
C PHE A 12 12.73 -7.41 0.32
N ALA A 13 11.61 -7.22 -0.35
CA ALA A 13 11.11 -8.15 -1.35
C ALA A 13 11.32 -7.53 -2.72
N VAL A 14 11.87 -8.30 -3.65
CA VAL A 14 11.96 -7.86 -5.04
C VAL A 14 10.64 -8.21 -5.70
N VAL A 15 9.94 -7.20 -6.18
CA VAL A 15 8.61 -7.38 -6.78
C VAL A 15 8.66 -6.96 -8.25
N GLU A 16 7.88 -7.68 -9.06
CA GLU A 16 7.74 -7.39 -10.48
C GLU A 16 6.44 -6.65 -10.74
N LEU A 17 6.56 -5.52 -11.41
CA LEU A 17 5.42 -4.72 -11.83
C LEU A 17 4.80 -5.27 -13.12
N PRO A 18 3.56 -4.87 -13.45
CA PRO A 18 2.92 -5.35 -14.68
C PRO A 18 3.68 -5.08 -15.97
N ASP A 19 4.52 -4.05 -15.98
CA ASP A 19 5.36 -3.72 -17.14
C ASP A 19 6.69 -4.46 -17.17
N GLY A 20 6.92 -5.36 -16.20
CA GLY A 20 8.16 -6.12 -16.11
C GLY A 20 9.26 -5.47 -15.30
N GLN A 21 9.04 -4.26 -14.81
CA GLN A 21 10.02 -3.56 -13.98
C GLN A 21 10.14 -4.25 -12.63
N MET A 22 11.37 -4.40 -12.14
CA MET A 22 11.64 -4.98 -10.82
C MET A 22 11.98 -3.87 -9.84
N ILE A 23 11.33 -3.88 -8.68
CA ILE A 23 11.57 -2.88 -7.64
C ILE A 23 11.70 -3.54 -6.28
N ASP A 24 12.36 -2.86 -5.35
CA ASP A 24 12.50 -3.33 -3.98
C ASP A 24 11.35 -2.79 -3.13
N CYS A 25 10.69 -3.68 -2.40
CA CYS A 25 9.59 -3.33 -1.51
C CYS A 25 9.99 -3.73 -0.08
N PRO A 26 9.97 -2.80 0.88
CA PRO A 26 10.26 -3.17 2.27
C PRO A 26 9.32 -4.25 2.77
N LYS A 27 9.87 -5.26 3.43
CA LYS A 27 9.06 -6.34 4.02
C LYS A 27 8.01 -5.82 4.99
N ALA A 28 8.29 -4.71 5.65
CA ALA A 28 7.37 -4.14 6.62
C ALA A 28 6.03 -3.74 6.03
N LEU A 29 5.97 -3.53 4.70
CA LEU A 29 4.72 -3.21 4.01
C LEU A 29 3.91 -4.43 3.62
N LEU A 30 4.47 -5.62 3.75
CA LEU A 30 3.85 -6.84 3.25
C LEU A 30 3.05 -7.54 4.34
N PRO A 31 1.95 -8.20 3.96
CA PRO A 31 1.23 -9.06 4.90
C PRO A 31 2.12 -10.22 5.37
N ASP A 32 1.84 -10.74 6.55
CA ASP A 32 2.64 -11.83 7.13
C ASP A 32 2.65 -13.09 6.27
N ASN A 33 1.60 -13.31 5.49
CA ASN A 33 1.50 -14.50 4.63
C ASN A 33 2.11 -14.31 3.25
N ALA A 34 2.76 -13.19 2.99
CA ALA A 34 3.42 -12.95 1.71
C ALA A 34 4.68 -13.83 1.58
N LYS A 35 4.87 -14.44 0.42
CA LYS A 35 5.99 -15.35 0.15
C LYS A 35 6.39 -15.24 -1.32
N GLU A 36 7.49 -15.90 -1.69
CA GLU A 36 7.90 -15.95 -3.09
C GLU A 36 6.78 -16.51 -3.97
N GLY A 37 6.55 -15.85 -5.08
CA GLY A 37 5.48 -16.21 -5.99
C GLY A 37 4.11 -15.64 -5.64
N SER A 38 3.97 -15.02 -4.47
CA SER A 38 2.69 -14.40 -4.09
C SER A 38 2.36 -13.25 -5.02
N ILE A 39 1.08 -13.14 -5.36
CA ILE A 39 0.57 -12.01 -6.13
C ILE A 39 -0.05 -11.01 -5.15
N LEU A 40 0.45 -9.78 -5.20
CA LEU A 40 -0.05 -8.68 -4.38
C LEU A 40 -0.94 -7.80 -5.22
N ASN A 41 -1.97 -7.25 -4.63
CA ASN A 41 -2.84 -6.30 -5.30
C ASN A 41 -2.83 -4.97 -4.57
N ILE A 42 -2.35 -3.92 -5.24
CA ILE A 42 -2.35 -2.57 -4.69
C ILE A 42 -3.48 -1.80 -5.31
N VAL A 43 -4.40 -1.38 -4.49
CA VAL A 43 -5.56 -0.59 -4.91
C VAL A 43 -5.76 0.56 -3.94
N VAL A 44 -6.38 1.62 -4.42
CA VAL A 44 -6.80 2.71 -3.55
C VAL A 44 -8.10 2.30 -2.87
N ASP A 45 -8.12 2.34 -1.55
CA ASP A 45 -9.35 2.09 -0.80
C ASP A 45 -10.13 3.42 -0.74
N GLU A 46 -11.01 3.60 -1.71
CA GLU A 46 -11.75 4.84 -1.84
C GLU A 46 -12.69 5.09 -0.67
N ALA A 47 -13.32 4.05 -0.17
CA ALA A 47 -14.25 4.18 0.96
C ALA A 47 -13.52 4.64 2.22
N ALA A 48 -12.40 4.00 2.54
CA ALA A 48 -11.60 4.39 3.69
C ALA A 48 -10.97 5.76 3.51
N THR A 49 -10.54 6.09 2.29
CA THR A 49 -9.97 7.41 1.97
C THR A 49 -11.00 8.51 2.19
N ASN A 50 -12.19 8.32 1.66
CA ASN A 50 -13.28 9.31 1.81
C ASN A 50 -13.66 9.50 3.27
N ASP A 51 -13.74 8.42 4.03
CA ASP A 51 -14.05 8.49 5.46
C ASP A 51 -13.00 9.28 6.22
N LYS A 52 -11.72 9.04 5.93
CA LYS A 52 -10.63 9.77 6.57
C LYS A 52 -10.64 11.24 6.20
N LEU A 53 -10.89 11.57 4.94
CA LEU A 53 -10.96 12.96 4.49
C LEU A 53 -12.11 13.71 5.15
N GLN A 54 -13.27 13.07 5.31
CA GLN A 54 -14.41 13.67 6.01
C GLN A 54 -14.04 13.98 7.46
N LYS A 55 -13.40 13.06 8.15
CA LYS A 55 -12.97 13.27 9.54
C LYS A 55 -11.98 14.42 9.65
N VAL A 56 -11.03 14.52 8.75
CA VAL A 56 -10.08 15.62 8.72
C VAL A 56 -10.79 16.94 8.46
N THR A 57 -11.72 16.97 7.52
CA THR A 57 -12.51 18.16 7.19
C THR A 57 -13.32 18.61 8.40
N GLU A 58 -13.97 17.68 9.09
CA GLU A 58 -14.74 18.00 10.30
C GLU A 58 -13.87 18.61 11.39
N ARG A 59 -12.68 18.07 11.60
CA ARG A 59 -11.74 18.63 12.57
C ARG A 59 -11.29 20.04 12.19
N MET A 60 -11.01 20.27 10.93
CA MET A 60 -10.63 21.59 10.43
C MET A 60 -11.76 22.59 10.60
N ASN A 61 -13.00 22.19 10.30
CA ASN A 61 -14.15 23.03 10.49
C ASN A 61 -14.33 23.44 11.95
N LYS A 62 -14.09 22.53 12.88
CA LYS A 62 -14.16 22.85 14.30
C LYS A 62 -13.10 23.86 14.72
N LEU A 63 -11.91 23.77 14.12
CA LEU A 63 -10.83 24.69 14.44
C LEU A 63 -11.08 26.09 13.91
N PHE A 64 -11.79 26.21 12.81
CA PHE A 64 -12.04 27.51 12.16
C PHE A 64 -13.36 28.15 12.55
N LYS A 65 -14.22 27.47 13.28
CA LYS A 65 -15.54 28.00 13.64
C LYS A 65 -15.53 28.83 14.92
N ASP A 66 -14.44 28.88 15.60
CA ASP A 66 -14.30 29.72 16.78
C ASP A 66 -13.54 30.99 16.44
#